data_07a23ce3909f6b06a22d6cad9347965c
#
_entry.id   07a23ce3909f6b06a22d6cad9347965c
#
_cell.length_a   1.000
_cell.length_b   1.000
_cell.length_c   1.000
_cell.angle_alpha   90.00
_cell.angle_beta   90.00
_cell.angle_gamma   90.00
#
_symmetry.space_group_name_H-M   'P 1'
#
loop_
_entity.id
_entity.type
_entity.pdbx_description
1 polymer ?
#
loop_
_entity_poly.entity_id
_entity_poly.type
_entity_poly.pdbx_seq_one_letter_code
_entity_poly.pdbx_strand_id
1 'polypeptide(L)'
;MGFNCKPDGIEFKKFFTDKKVRRAIAHTIPIDQIIEVIINGKATRQAAQISPLKKTYNDTLQLIPLDLNKAMKMLDEAGWKDTDGDTIRDKIVDGEKLQMSFKLSYMSSPISKEIVLMIKESMYKAGVDAIPTPMDFTLFYKNAEEHKFDAMMGGWGGSASYSNPMQLWHT
;
A
#
# COMPACT_ATOMS: atom_id res chain seq x y z
N MET A 1 2.90 -0.19 3.64
CA MET A 1 2.45 -1.06 2.52
C MET A 1 3.47 -0.96 1.41
N GLY A 2 3.88 -2.08 0.85
CA GLY A 2 4.79 -2.19 -0.29
C GLY A 2 4.05 -2.75 -1.50
N PHE A 3 4.39 -2.28 -2.71
CA PHE A 3 3.86 -2.79 -3.97
C PHE A 3 4.94 -3.57 -4.70
N ASN A 4 4.56 -4.66 -5.34
CA ASN A 4 5.45 -5.34 -6.27
C ASN A 4 5.51 -4.54 -7.58
N CYS A 5 6.64 -3.88 -7.80
CA CYS A 5 6.90 -3.09 -9.01
C CYS A 5 7.89 -3.78 -9.95
N LYS A 6 8.27 -5.04 -9.65
CA LYS A 6 9.24 -5.80 -10.45
C LYS A 6 8.55 -6.45 -11.65
N PRO A 7 8.98 -6.18 -12.89
CA PRO A 7 8.33 -6.71 -14.10
C PRO A 7 8.28 -8.24 -14.17
N ASP A 8 9.28 -8.90 -13.59
CA ASP A 8 9.45 -10.36 -13.63
C ASP A 8 8.74 -11.09 -12.46
N GLY A 9 8.00 -10.36 -11.63
CA GLY A 9 7.27 -10.94 -10.50
C GLY A 9 6.10 -11.79 -10.97
N ILE A 10 5.85 -12.94 -10.31
CA ILE A 10 4.79 -13.89 -10.67
C ILE A 10 3.39 -13.27 -10.49
N GLU A 11 3.20 -12.47 -9.43
CA GLU A 11 1.93 -11.81 -9.08
C GLU A 11 1.95 -10.32 -9.46
N PHE A 12 2.77 -9.97 -10.47
CA PHE A 12 2.98 -8.59 -10.86
C PHE A 12 1.73 -7.95 -11.45
N LYS A 13 1.36 -6.79 -10.91
CA LYS A 13 0.28 -5.96 -11.45
C LYS A 13 0.86 -4.77 -12.21
N LYS A 14 0.65 -4.72 -13.52
CA LYS A 14 1.23 -3.69 -14.42
C LYS A 14 0.95 -2.26 -13.94
N PHE A 15 -0.18 -2.00 -13.32
CA PHE A 15 -0.51 -0.66 -12.84
C PHE A 15 0.37 -0.17 -11.68
N PHE A 16 1.05 -1.05 -10.94
CA PHE A 16 1.99 -0.63 -9.89
C PHE A 16 3.31 -0.08 -10.43
N THR A 17 3.63 -0.20 -11.71
CA THR A 17 4.77 0.48 -12.32
C THR A 17 4.54 1.98 -12.43
N ASP A 18 3.30 2.43 -12.55
CA ASP A 18 2.95 3.85 -12.63
C ASP A 18 3.05 4.53 -11.25
N LYS A 19 3.97 5.48 -11.14
CA LYS A 19 4.15 6.30 -9.92
C LYS A 19 2.89 7.10 -9.56
N LYS A 20 2.09 7.55 -10.56
CA LYS A 20 0.85 8.29 -10.31
C LYS A 20 -0.18 7.38 -9.62
N VAL A 21 -0.33 6.14 -10.10
CA VAL A 21 -1.22 5.15 -9.49
C VAL A 21 -0.79 4.85 -8.05
N ARG A 22 0.49 4.58 -7.79
CA ARG A 22 0.97 4.33 -6.42
C ARG A 22 0.70 5.51 -5.49
N ARG A 23 0.88 6.75 -5.97
CA ARG A 23 0.57 7.97 -5.20
C ARG A 23 -0.92 8.15 -4.97
N ALA A 24 -1.75 7.88 -5.96
CA ALA A 24 -3.20 7.90 -5.80
C ALA A 24 -3.65 6.92 -4.71
N ILE A 25 -3.17 5.68 -4.77
CA ILE A 25 -3.48 4.66 -3.74
C ILE A 25 -2.98 5.12 -2.35
N ALA A 26 -1.85 5.79 -2.25
CA ALA A 26 -1.38 6.30 -0.96
C ALA A 26 -2.34 7.33 -0.34
N HIS A 27 -3.07 8.11 -1.15
CA HIS A 27 -4.12 9.02 -0.68
C HIS A 27 -5.41 8.31 -0.24
N THR A 28 -5.56 7.02 -0.46
CA THR A 28 -6.73 6.25 0.00
C THR A 28 -6.50 5.59 1.36
N ILE A 29 -5.29 5.61 1.92
CA ILE A 29 -4.98 4.90 3.17
C ILE A 29 -5.31 5.78 4.38
N PRO A 30 -6.26 5.39 5.25
CA PRO A 30 -6.74 6.20 6.36
C PRO A 30 -5.85 6.04 7.61
N ILE A 31 -4.56 6.41 7.51
CA ILE A 31 -3.55 6.13 8.55
C ILE A 31 -3.92 6.75 9.90
N ASP A 32 -4.41 8.00 9.91
CA ASP A 32 -4.76 8.68 11.15
C ASP A 32 -5.94 8.01 11.85
N GLN A 33 -6.95 7.55 11.08
CA GLN A 33 -8.08 6.78 11.62
C GLN A 33 -7.63 5.40 12.14
N ILE A 34 -6.71 4.73 11.46
CA ILE A 34 -6.11 3.46 11.93
C ILE A 34 -5.42 3.67 13.27
N ILE A 35 -4.63 4.73 13.41
CA ILE A 35 -3.93 5.04 14.66
C ILE A 35 -4.94 5.34 15.78
N GLU A 36 -5.94 6.12 15.52
CA GLU A 36 -6.94 6.52 16.51
C GLU A 36 -7.82 5.34 16.95
N VAL A 37 -8.43 4.64 15.98
CA VAL A 37 -9.49 3.66 16.25
C VAL A 37 -8.92 2.27 16.57
N ILE A 38 -7.90 1.79 15.84
CA ILE A 38 -7.41 0.42 15.99
C ILE A 38 -6.21 0.38 16.95
N ILE A 39 -5.33 1.38 16.88
CA ILE A 39 -4.11 1.44 17.71
C ILE A 39 -4.33 2.26 18.99
N ASN A 40 -5.52 2.82 19.20
CA ASN A 40 -5.88 3.63 20.38
C ASN A 40 -4.91 4.80 20.63
N GLY A 41 -4.48 5.47 19.58
CA GLY A 41 -3.55 6.61 19.65
C GLY A 41 -2.09 6.24 20.01
N LYS A 42 -1.76 4.94 20.13
CA LYS A 42 -0.43 4.47 20.59
C LYS A 42 0.61 4.38 19.47
N ALA A 43 0.49 5.18 18.43
CA ALA A 43 1.46 5.26 17.34
C ALA A 43 1.59 6.69 16.84
N THR A 44 2.75 7.01 16.29
CA THR A 44 3.00 8.30 15.63
C THR A 44 3.16 8.08 14.13
N ARG A 45 2.41 8.83 13.34
CA ARG A 45 2.52 8.80 11.89
C ARG A 45 3.87 9.35 11.43
N GLN A 46 4.46 8.70 10.43
CA GLN A 46 5.77 9.09 9.90
C GLN A 46 5.68 9.27 8.38
N ALA A 47 6.41 10.25 7.86
CA ALA A 47 6.52 10.50 6.41
C ALA A 47 7.57 9.59 5.75
N ALA A 48 8.47 9.02 6.54
CA ALA A 48 9.54 8.13 6.11
C ALA A 48 9.73 6.99 7.12
N GLN A 49 10.60 6.05 6.79
CA GLN A 49 10.88 4.90 7.66
C GLN A 49 11.84 5.20 8.80
N ILE A 50 12.48 6.36 8.76
CA ILE A 50 13.37 6.80 9.82
C ILE A 50 12.53 7.48 10.91
N SER A 51 12.65 7.00 12.15
CA SER A 51 11.93 7.56 13.29
C SER A 51 12.25 9.07 13.47
N PRO A 52 11.24 9.91 13.80
CA PRO A 52 11.45 11.31 14.12
C PRO A 52 12.43 11.55 15.29
N LEU A 53 12.67 10.54 16.11
CA LEU A 53 13.63 10.60 17.21
C LEU A 53 15.10 10.46 16.76
N LYS A 54 15.35 10.16 15.49
CA LYS A 54 16.71 10.00 14.97
C LYS A 54 17.24 11.29 14.35
N LYS A 55 18.53 11.56 14.54
CA LYS A 55 19.21 12.73 13.95
C LYS A 55 19.19 12.74 12.42
N THR A 56 19.01 11.58 11.80
CA THR A 56 18.93 11.41 10.34
C THR A 56 17.51 11.56 9.79
N TYR A 57 16.54 11.88 10.64
CA TYR A 57 15.17 12.15 10.20
C TYR A 57 15.13 13.43 9.37
N ASN A 58 14.44 13.37 8.25
CA ASN A 58 14.19 14.54 7.42
C ASN A 58 12.79 15.08 7.72
N ASP A 59 12.74 16.21 8.44
CA ASP A 59 11.51 16.89 8.87
C ASP A 59 10.81 17.69 7.76
N THR A 60 11.47 17.85 6.61
CA THR A 60 10.86 18.53 5.44
C THR A 60 9.90 17.64 4.66
N LEU A 61 9.91 16.32 4.91
CA LEU A 61 9.02 15.37 4.25
C LEU A 61 7.58 15.56 4.70
N GLN A 62 6.70 15.73 3.72
CA GLN A 62 5.28 15.89 3.99
C GLN A 62 4.56 14.55 4.05
N LEU A 63 3.65 14.42 5.03
CA LEU A 63 2.71 13.30 5.11
C LEU A 63 1.75 13.32 3.92
N ILE A 64 1.45 12.15 3.38
CA ILE A 64 0.42 12.02 2.34
C ILE A 64 -0.94 11.93 3.06
N PRO A 65 -1.81 12.95 2.99
CA PRO A 65 -3.10 12.92 3.67
C PRO A 65 -4.06 11.94 3.01
N LEU A 66 -5.03 11.45 3.78
CA LEU A 66 -6.22 10.81 3.23
C LEU A 66 -6.99 11.84 2.41
N ASP A 67 -7.15 11.59 1.12
CA ASP A 67 -7.87 12.47 0.19
C ASP A 67 -8.42 11.63 -0.98
N LEU A 68 -9.62 11.10 -0.80
CA LEU A 68 -10.25 10.24 -1.80
C LEU A 68 -10.54 10.99 -3.11
N ASN A 69 -10.92 12.28 -3.03
CA ASN A 69 -11.19 13.07 -4.23
C ASN A 69 -9.93 13.26 -5.06
N LYS A 70 -8.82 13.56 -4.41
CA LYS A 70 -7.51 13.64 -5.06
C LYS A 70 -7.07 12.30 -5.62
N ALA A 71 -7.26 11.22 -4.87
CA ALA A 71 -6.96 9.86 -5.35
C ALA A 71 -7.73 9.53 -6.62
N MET A 72 -9.05 9.73 -6.62
CA MET A 72 -9.90 9.49 -7.78
C MET A 72 -9.48 10.32 -8.98
N LYS A 73 -9.22 11.63 -8.79
CA LYS A 73 -8.75 12.51 -9.86
C LYS A 73 -7.41 12.02 -10.46
N MET A 74 -6.46 11.63 -9.62
CA MET A 74 -5.17 11.09 -10.08
C MET A 74 -5.32 9.79 -10.85
N LEU A 75 -6.26 8.93 -10.46
CA LEU A 75 -6.58 7.69 -11.18
C LEU A 75 -7.24 7.98 -12.52
N ASP A 76 -8.18 8.95 -12.57
CA ASP A 76 -8.79 9.42 -13.83
C ASP A 76 -7.73 9.96 -14.80
N GLU A 77 -6.80 10.80 -14.31
CA GLU A 77 -5.69 11.34 -15.09
C GLU A 77 -4.70 10.27 -15.57
N ALA A 78 -4.60 9.14 -14.84
CA ALA A 78 -3.82 7.98 -15.25
C ALA A 78 -4.59 7.04 -16.20
N GLY A 79 -5.84 7.40 -16.54
CA GLY A 79 -6.70 6.67 -17.48
C GLY A 79 -7.44 5.49 -16.87
N TRP A 80 -7.52 5.40 -15.55
CA TRP A 80 -8.29 4.39 -14.82
C TRP A 80 -9.70 4.93 -14.52
N LYS A 81 -10.72 4.29 -15.08
CA LYS A 81 -12.14 4.69 -14.93
C LYS A 81 -12.99 3.45 -14.75
N ASP A 82 -14.10 3.58 -14.06
CA ASP A 82 -15.13 2.55 -14.07
C ASP A 82 -15.86 2.62 -15.42
N THR A 83 -15.66 1.63 -16.29
CA THR A 83 -16.24 1.62 -17.65
C THR A 83 -17.43 0.68 -17.80
N ASP A 84 -17.69 -0.19 -16.82
CA ASP A 84 -18.79 -1.17 -16.84
C ASP A 84 -19.80 -1.00 -15.69
N GLY A 85 -19.56 -0.04 -14.78
CA GLY A 85 -20.49 0.32 -13.73
C GLY A 85 -20.44 -0.60 -12.49
N ASP A 86 -19.35 -1.38 -12.34
CA ASP A 86 -19.16 -2.29 -11.20
C ASP A 86 -18.51 -1.61 -9.98
N THR A 87 -18.24 -0.31 -10.06
CA THR A 87 -17.57 0.53 -9.05
C THR A 87 -16.05 0.41 -9.08
N ILE A 88 -15.46 -0.67 -9.61
CA ILE A 88 -14.03 -0.85 -9.66
C ILE A 88 -13.48 -0.26 -10.96
N ARG A 89 -12.41 0.51 -10.84
CA ARG A 89 -11.77 1.14 -12.00
C ARG A 89 -11.09 0.12 -12.87
N ASP A 90 -11.18 0.32 -14.17
CA ASP A 90 -10.53 -0.50 -15.18
C ASP A 90 -9.79 0.34 -16.23
N LYS A 91 -8.93 -0.29 -16.98
CA LYS A 91 -8.18 0.32 -18.10
C LYS A 91 -7.76 -0.75 -19.09
N ILE A 92 -7.77 -0.40 -20.38
CA ILE A 92 -7.14 -1.24 -21.40
C ILE A 92 -5.63 -1.00 -21.38
N VAL A 93 -4.87 -2.06 -21.13
CA VAL A 93 -3.40 -2.07 -21.11
C VAL A 93 -2.92 -3.22 -22.00
N ASP A 94 -2.14 -2.92 -23.02
CA ASP A 94 -1.65 -3.90 -24.01
C ASP A 94 -2.79 -4.71 -24.70
N GLY A 95 -3.96 -4.09 -24.87
CA GLY A 95 -5.14 -4.73 -25.48
C GLY A 95 -6.00 -5.55 -24.53
N GLU A 96 -5.61 -5.69 -23.26
CA GLU A 96 -6.38 -6.39 -22.23
C GLU A 96 -7.07 -5.42 -21.29
N LYS A 97 -8.33 -5.72 -20.92
CA LYS A 97 -9.03 -4.99 -19.87
C LYS A 97 -8.51 -5.44 -18.51
N LEU A 98 -7.85 -4.53 -17.80
CA LEU A 98 -7.37 -4.76 -16.43
C LEU A 98 -8.27 -4.02 -15.45
N GLN A 99 -8.78 -4.73 -14.46
CA GLN A 99 -9.44 -4.15 -13.30
C GLN A 99 -8.40 -3.72 -12.26
N MET A 100 -8.69 -2.63 -11.54
CA MET A 100 -7.84 -2.15 -10.44
C MET A 100 -8.12 -2.96 -9.16
N SER A 101 -7.86 -4.25 -9.26
CA SER A 101 -8.02 -5.24 -8.19
C SER A 101 -6.70 -5.96 -7.94
N PHE A 102 -6.32 -6.14 -6.67
CA PHE A 102 -5.06 -6.79 -6.28
C PHE A 102 -5.15 -7.45 -4.90
N LYS A 103 -4.33 -8.46 -4.68
CA LYS A 103 -4.18 -9.11 -3.38
C LYS A 103 -3.34 -8.24 -2.45
N LEU A 104 -3.89 -7.90 -1.28
CA LEU A 104 -3.16 -7.25 -0.19
C LEU A 104 -2.78 -8.29 0.84
N SER A 105 -1.57 -8.81 0.71
CA SER A 105 -1.02 -9.83 1.61
C SER A 105 -0.62 -9.22 2.96
N TYR A 106 -0.92 -9.91 4.06
CA TYR A 106 -0.56 -9.46 5.40
C TYR A 106 -0.37 -10.63 6.37
N MET A 107 0.48 -10.44 7.39
CA MET A 107 0.62 -11.42 8.46
C MET A 107 -0.65 -11.46 9.30
N SER A 108 -1.23 -12.66 9.44
CA SER A 108 -2.51 -12.87 10.11
C SER A 108 -2.41 -12.57 11.60
N SER A 109 -3.15 -11.56 12.04
CA SER A 109 -3.42 -11.24 13.46
C SER A 109 -4.75 -10.47 13.53
N PRO A 110 -5.41 -10.42 14.70
CA PRO A 110 -6.63 -9.63 14.87
C PRO A 110 -6.46 -8.18 14.45
N ILE A 111 -5.40 -7.52 14.93
CA ILE A 111 -5.10 -6.12 14.63
C ILE A 111 -4.81 -5.91 13.14
N SER A 112 -3.98 -6.77 12.54
CA SER A 112 -3.67 -6.66 11.10
C SER A 112 -4.91 -6.84 10.23
N LYS A 113 -5.83 -7.72 10.63
CA LYS A 113 -7.10 -7.93 9.94
C LYS A 113 -7.97 -6.65 9.97
N GLU A 114 -8.12 -6.02 11.13
CA GLU A 114 -8.90 -4.78 11.26
C GLU A 114 -8.30 -3.65 10.43
N ILE A 115 -6.96 -3.49 10.46
CA ILE A 115 -6.25 -2.50 9.66
C ILE A 115 -6.50 -2.72 8.17
N VAL A 116 -6.34 -3.97 7.69
CA VAL A 116 -6.51 -4.29 6.26
C VAL A 116 -7.95 -4.09 5.81
N LEU A 117 -8.94 -4.42 6.64
CA LEU A 117 -10.34 -4.18 6.32
C LEU A 117 -10.68 -2.69 6.22
N MET A 118 -10.13 -1.85 7.10
CA MET A 118 -10.30 -0.40 7.03
C MET A 118 -9.63 0.18 5.77
N ILE A 119 -8.44 -0.31 5.40
CA ILE A 119 -7.75 0.06 4.16
C ILE A 119 -8.58 -0.35 2.94
N LYS A 120 -9.08 -1.58 2.89
CA LYS A 120 -9.94 -2.09 1.82
C LYS A 120 -11.15 -1.21 1.62
N GLU A 121 -11.89 -0.92 2.70
CA GLU A 121 -13.09 -0.09 2.63
C GLU A 121 -12.79 1.31 2.09
N SER A 122 -11.71 1.91 2.53
CA SER A 122 -11.30 3.24 2.07
C SER A 122 -10.86 3.22 0.60
N MET A 123 -10.11 2.22 0.15
CA MET A 123 -9.71 2.03 -1.24
C MET A 123 -10.91 1.79 -2.16
N TYR A 124 -11.87 0.98 -1.70
CA TYR A 124 -13.09 0.68 -2.47
C TYR A 124 -13.88 1.94 -2.81
N LYS A 125 -13.96 2.91 -1.90
CA LYS A 125 -14.59 4.22 -2.14
C LYS A 125 -13.92 5.03 -3.27
N ALA A 126 -12.68 4.70 -3.62
CA ALA A 126 -11.96 5.31 -4.74
C ALA A 126 -11.95 4.42 -6.00
N GLY A 127 -12.68 3.31 -6.01
CA GLY A 127 -12.75 2.37 -7.12
C GLY A 127 -11.55 1.42 -7.21
N VAL A 128 -10.92 1.11 -6.06
CA VAL A 128 -9.77 0.21 -5.97
C VAL A 128 -10.12 -0.98 -5.08
N ASP A 129 -10.11 -2.19 -5.61
CA ASP A 129 -10.39 -3.40 -4.83
C ASP A 129 -9.10 -4.02 -4.29
N ALA A 130 -8.84 -3.81 -3.02
CA ALA A 130 -7.78 -4.49 -2.29
C ALA A 130 -8.35 -5.77 -1.66
N ILE A 131 -7.94 -6.94 -2.12
CA ILE A 131 -8.40 -8.25 -1.65
C ILE A 131 -7.54 -8.69 -0.45
N PRO A 132 -8.10 -8.72 0.79
CA PRO A 132 -7.35 -9.14 1.97
C PRO A 132 -6.87 -10.59 1.84
N THR A 133 -5.57 -10.81 1.94
CA THR A 133 -4.94 -12.12 1.79
C THR A 133 -4.08 -12.42 3.02
N PRO A 134 -4.68 -13.03 4.08
CA PRO A 134 -3.94 -13.35 5.30
C PRO A 134 -2.96 -14.49 5.07
N MET A 135 -1.79 -14.40 5.67
CA MET A 135 -0.73 -15.41 5.60
C MET A 135 -0.13 -15.65 6.99
N ASP A 136 0.40 -16.84 7.22
CA ASP A 136 1.30 -17.08 8.34
C ASP A 136 2.66 -16.40 8.09
N PHE A 137 3.48 -16.33 9.15
CA PHE A 137 4.79 -15.67 9.11
C PHE A 137 5.70 -16.26 8.03
N THR A 138 5.81 -17.59 7.96
CA THR A 138 6.72 -18.28 7.04
C THR A 138 6.36 -18.03 5.59
N LEU A 139 5.07 -18.19 5.26
CA LEU A 139 4.56 -17.96 3.92
C LEU A 139 4.68 -16.49 3.50
N PHE A 140 4.42 -15.56 4.43
CA PHE A 140 4.53 -14.13 4.17
C PHE A 140 5.94 -13.74 3.74
N TYR A 141 6.97 -14.16 4.50
CA TYR A 141 8.37 -13.84 4.17
C TYR A 141 8.86 -14.60 2.93
N LYS A 142 8.49 -15.87 2.77
CA LYS A 142 8.80 -16.62 1.55
C LYS A 142 8.26 -15.92 0.30
N ASN A 143 7.00 -15.50 0.32
CA ASN A 143 6.40 -14.79 -0.81
C ASN A 143 7.07 -13.43 -1.06
N ALA A 144 7.52 -12.74 0.00
CA ALA A 144 8.26 -11.49 -0.13
C ALA A 144 9.60 -11.70 -0.84
N GLU A 145 10.37 -12.72 -0.44
CA GLU A 145 11.67 -13.06 -1.04
C GLU A 145 11.53 -13.53 -2.49
N GLU A 146 10.49 -14.31 -2.78
CA GLU A 146 10.22 -14.85 -4.11
C GLU A 146 9.44 -13.87 -5.01
N HIS A 147 9.11 -12.66 -4.53
CA HIS A 147 8.27 -11.67 -5.23
C HIS A 147 6.87 -12.18 -5.63
N LYS A 148 6.33 -13.14 -4.89
CA LYS A 148 5.00 -13.75 -5.12
C LYS A 148 3.90 -12.98 -4.40
N PHE A 149 3.72 -11.72 -4.72
CA PHE A 149 2.68 -10.86 -4.16
C PHE A 149 2.37 -9.69 -5.10
N ASP A 150 1.15 -9.15 -5.01
CA ASP A 150 0.79 -7.88 -5.66
C ASP A 150 1.17 -6.69 -4.74
N ALA A 151 0.65 -6.70 -3.53
CA ALA A 151 0.96 -5.74 -2.48
C ALA A 151 1.05 -6.43 -1.11
N MET A 152 1.88 -5.89 -0.23
CA MET A 152 2.08 -6.42 1.12
C MET A 152 1.92 -5.32 2.17
N MET A 153 1.25 -5.65 3.28
CA MET A 153 1.25 -4.85 4.49
C MET A 153 2.07 -5.57 5.56
N GLY A 154 3.18 -4.97 5.94
CA GLY A 154 4.06 -5.50 6.98
C GLY A 154 4.65 -4.40 7.82
N GLY A 155 5.25 -4.77 8.95
CA GLY A 155 6.03 -3.91 9.82
C GLY A 155 7.51 -4.23 9.72
N TRP A 156 8.35 -3.25 10.00
CA TRP A 156 9.80 -3.43 10.08
C TRP A 156 10.30 -2.99 11.45
N GLY A 157 10.97 -3.90 12.12
CA GLY A 157 11.62 -3.57 13.39
C GLY A 157 12.93 -2.82 13.15
N GLY A 158 13.08 -1.64 13.73
CA GLY A 158 14.31 -0.86 13.66
C GLY A 158 15.03 -0.79 15.01
N SER A 159 16.38 -0.77 14.99
CA SER A 159 17.16 -0.45 16.18
C SER A 159 17.03 1.03 16.56
N ALA A 160 17.01 1.33 17.86
CA ALA A 160 16.99 2.70 18.34
C ALA A 160 18.28 3.46 17.96
N SER A 161 19.42 2.77 17.91
CA SER A 161 20.73 3.37 17.69
C SER A 161 21.18 3.42 16.23
N TYR A 162 20.89 2.39 15.44
CA TYR A 162 21.34 2.28 14.05
C TYR A 162 20.23 1.80 13.13
N SER A 163 20.12 2.43 11.95
CA SER A 163 19.26 1.98 10.88
C SER A 163 20.07 1.87 9.61
N ASN A 164 20.20 0.65 9.10
CA ASN A 164 20.76 0.44 7.77
C ASN A 164 19.60 0.27 6.75
N PRO A 165 19.37 1.25 5.90
CA PRO A 165 18.29 1.16 4.91
C PRO A 165 18.63 0.24 3.74
N MET A 166 19.84 -0.26 3.62
CA MET A 166 20.30 -1.05 2.47
C MET A 166 19.49 -2.32 2.22
N GLN A 167 19.04 -3.00 3.28
CA GLN A 167 18.28 -4.24 3.13
C GLN A 167 16.95 -4.08 2.37
N LEU A 168 16.35 -2.89 2.42
CA LEU A 168 15.03 -2.63 1.82
C LEU A 168 15.08 -1.70 0.60
N TRP A 169 16.13 -0.86 0.50
CA TRP A 169 16.12 0.29 -0.41
C TRP A 169 17.32 0.34 -1.35
N HIS A 170 18.30 -0.55 -1.18
CA HIS A 170 19.41 -0.66 -2.10
C HIS A 170 19.00 -1.53 -3.29
N THR A 171 19.06 -0.96 -4.46
CA THR A 171 18.97 -1.68 -5.76
C THR A 171 20.37 -2.01 -6.26
#